data_628ef06dfd1c7c9cbe09250f1aaaa95b
#
_entry.id   628ef06dfd1c7c9cbe09250f1aaaa95b
#
_cell.length_a   1.000
_cell.length_b   1.000
_cell.length_c   1.000
_cell.angle_alpha   90.00
_cell.angle_beta   90.00
_cell.angle_gamma   90.00
#
_symmetry.space_group_name_H-M   'P 1'
#
loop_
_entity.id
_entity.type
_entity.pdbx_description
1 polymer ?
#
loop_
_entity_poly.entity_id
_entity_poly.type
_entity_poly.pdbx_seq_one_letter_code
_entity_poly.pdbx_strand_id
1 'polypeptide(L)'
;LPSLVPEFGTSVLFLSLIAFSGVTLLMLPFLSDYPIEQPTQTSANNNAGTGININMLSMALLAIFLFQAANMGIYAYIIGIGKHFGQEMGFISSTLGVAAWIAITGSVLVILMSTRYGRVVPIVIATVLTIIGTWVLHYSEQKSMYWIANVGVGITWAFVISYLLGMCSEFDAHGQMAALAGFASKMGLASGPLAAAFLVGDDNYGALINIAAVALVGSLLVVILPAFSLDQRN
;
A
#
# COMPACT_ATOMS: atom_id res chain seq x y z
N LEU A 1 20.37 1.95 9.93
CA LEU A 1 20.00 1.26 11.19
C LEU A 1 20.55 -0.17 11.27
N PRO A 2 20.41 -1.05 10.23
CA PRO A 2 20.95 -2.42 10.32
C PRO A 2 22.46 -2.52 10.60
N SER A 3 23.23 -1.53 10.18
CA SER A 3 24.69 -1.45 10.43
C SER A 3 25.04 -1.06 11.87
N LEU A 4 24.11 -0.44 12.59
CA LEU A 4 24.34 0.01 13.97
C LEU A 4 23.95 -1.07 15.02
N VAL A 5 23.11 -2.01 14.66
CA VAL A 5 22.64 -3.08 15.55
C VAL A 5 23.78 -3.96 16.07
N PRO A 6 24.79 -4.36 15.27
CA PRO A 6 25.91 -5.13 15.76
C PRO A 6 26.78 -4.42 16.82
N GLU A 7 26.88 -3.08 16.73
CA GLU A 7 27.70 -2.28 17.64
C GLU A 7 26.96 -1.86 18.92
N PHE A 8 25.68 -1.51 18.80
CA PHE A 8 24.91 -0.89 19.88
C PHE A 8 23.72 -1.74 20.36
N GLY A 9 23.54 -2.94 19.82
CA GLY A 9 22.46 -3.85 20.16
C GLY A 9 21.08 -3.39 19.68
N THR A 10 20.04 -4.15 20.01
CA THR A 10 18.65 -3.88 19.61
C THR A 10 18.07 -2.58 20.18
N SER A 11 18.69 -2.06 21.27
CA SER A 11 18.28 -0.80 21.91
C SER A 11 18.29 0.40 20.96
N VAL A 12 19.19 0.41 19.95
CA VAL A 12 19.25 1.47 18.93
C VAL A 12 17.96 1.55 18.12
N LEU A 13 17.32 0.43 17.83
CA LEU A 13 16.06 0.39 17.10
C LEU A 13 14.94 1.06 17.89
N PHE A 14 14.84 0.74 19.19
CA PHE A 14 13.83 1.35 20.07
C PHE A 14 14.09 2.84 20.28
N LEU A 15 15.33 3.24 20.50
CA LEU A 15 15.71 4.65 20.67
C LEU A 15 15.42 5.47 19.40
N SER A 16 15.69 4.91 18.20
CA SER A 16 15.35 5.58 16.96
C SER A 16 13.83 5.76 16.78
N LEU A 17 13.03 4.75 17.11
CA LEU A 17 11.56 4.85 17.08
C LEU A 17 11.04 5.90 18.06
N ILE A 18 11.60 5.96 19.27
CA ILE A 18 11.24 6.97 20.29
C ILE A 18 11.61 8.36 19.77
N ALA A 19 12.80 8.52 19.17
CA ALA A 19 13.23 9.81 18.61
C ALA A 19 12.31 10.29 17.49
N PHE A 20 11.95 9.41 16.53
CA PHE A 20 10.98 9.74 15.48
C PHE A 20 9.59 10.08 16.04
N SER A 21 9.12 9.32 17.03
CA SER A 21 7.84 9.62 17.70
C SER A 21 7.89 10.96 18.44
N GLY A 22 9.03 11.31 19.05
CA GLY A 22 9.24 12.61 19.68
C GLY A 22 9.18 13.76 18.68
N VAL A 23 9.81 13.60 17.51
CA VAL A 23 9.74 14.60 16.43
C VAL A 23 8.30 14.79 15.93
N THR A 24 7.52 13.72 15.77
CA THR A 24 6.12 13.83 15.38
C THR A 24 5.26 14.53 16.43
N LEU A 25 5.52 14.30 17.73
CA LEU A 25 4.85 15.03 18.82
C LEU A 25 5.17 16.53 18.79
N LEU A 26 6.41 16.91 18.48
CA LEU A 26 6.81 18.32 18.33
C LEU A 26 6.12 19.01 17.15
N MET A 27 5.58 18.27 16.18
CA MET A 27 4.81 18.83 15.07
C MET A 27 3.35 19.12 15.42
N LEU A 28 2.82 18.58 16.54
CA LEU A 28 1.42 18.81 16.95
C LEU A 28 1.03 20.29 17.09
N PRO A 29 1.85 21.18 17.68
CA PRO A 29 1.50 22.60 17.79
C PRO A 29 1.41 23.33 16.45
N PHE A 30 1.98 22.75 15.38
CA PHE A 30 1.95 23.32 14.03
C PHE A 30 0.76 22.83 13.20
N LEU A 31 -0.02 21.88 13.73
CA LEU A 31 -1.30 21.51 13.15
C LEU A 31 -2.26 22.69 13.39
N SER A 32 -2.58 23.43 12.31
CA SER A 32 -3.57 24.49 12.40
C SER A 32 -4.91 23.88 12.83
N ASP A 33 -5.55 24.53 13.80
CA ASP A 33 -6.94 24.26 14.12
C ASP A 33 -7.78 24.62 12.88
N TYR A 34 -7.97 23.66 11.98
CA TYR A 34 -9.01 23.81 10.97
C TYR A 34 -10.33 23.82 11.74
N PRO A 35 -11.12 24.93 11.66
CA PRO A 35 -12.45 24.90 12.22
C PRO A 35 -13.15 23.70 11.57
N ILE A 36 -13.54 22.74 12.39
CA ILE A 36 -14.44 21.68 11.96
C ILE A 36 -15.71 22.46 11.58
N GLU A 37 -15.90 22.74 10.28
CA GLU A 37 -17.20 23.16 9.80
C GLU A 37 -18.15 22.05 10.21
N GLN A 38 -18.87 22.30 11.31
CA GLN A 38 -20.01 21.48 11.67
C GLN A 38 -20.89 21.51 10.42
N PRO A 39 -21.23 20.33 9.85
CA PRO A 39 -22.15 20.31 8.73
C PRO A 39 -23.36 21.10 9.18
N THR A 40 -23.53 22.27 8.59
CA THR A 40 -24.70 23.12 8.82
C THR A 40 -25.88 22.21 8.55
N GLN A 41 -26.70 21.93 9.57
CA GLN A 41 -27.96 21.21 9.40
C GLN A 41 -28.89 22.08 8.55
N THR A 42 -28.46 22.31 7.32
CA THR A 42 -29.32 22.93 6.33
C THR A 42 -30.28 21.86 5.90
N SER A 43 -31.43 21.87 6.55
CA SER A 43 -32.69 21.26 6.13
C SER A 43 -32.50 19.92 5.41
N ALA A 44 -32.84 18.85 6.12
CA ALA A 44 -33.17 17.58 5.52
C ALA A 44 -34.29 17.78 4.47
N ASN A 45 -33.95 18.32 3.32
CA ASN A 45 -34.78 18.27 2.16
C ASN A 45 -34.54 16.90 1.52
N ASN A 46 -35.50 16.02 1.69
CA ASN A 46 -35.59 14.62 1.36
C ASN A 46 -35.45 14.30 -0.15
N ASN A 47 -34.49 14.86 -0.87
CA ASN A 47 -34.34 14.61 -2.29
C ASN A 47 -32.89 14.49 -2.78
N ALA A 48 -31.94 14.10 -1.94
CA ALA A 48 -30.62 13.65 -2.40
C ALA A 48 -30.52 12.12 -2.26
N GLY A 49 -31.19 11.42 -3.15
CA GLY A 49 -31.07 9.97 -3.33
C GLY A 49 -29.73 9.58 -3.98
N THR A 50 -28.62 9.98 -3.41
CA THR A 50 -27.33 9.35 -3.66
C THR A 50 -27.06 8.37 -2.52
N GLY A 51 -27.89 7.33 -2.47
CA GLY A 51 -27.59 6.17 -1.62
C GLY A 51 -26.18 5.72 -1.95
N ILE A 52 -25.35 5.56 -0.90
CA ILE A 52 -24.02 4.94 -1.04
C ILE A 52 -24.21 3.65 -1.83
N ASN A 53 -23.54 3.55 -2.97
CA ASN A 53 -23.59 2.30 -3.72
C ASN A 53 -22.72 1.27 -2.99
N ILE A 54 -23.37 0.54 -2.06
CA ILE A 54 -22.72 -0.43 -1.17
C ILE A 54 -21.92 -1.46 -1.97
N ASN A 55 -22.37 -1.82 -3.18
CA ASN A 55 -21.66 -2.75 -4.03
C ASN A 55 -20.32 -2.16 -4.52
N MET A 56 -20.31 -0.90 -4.95
CA MET A 56 -19.07 -0.23 -5.39
C MET A 56 -18.10 -0.02 -4.24
N LEU A 57 -18.63 0.33 -3.07
CA LEU A 57 -17.81 0.46 -1.87
C LEU A 57 -17.21 -0.89 -1.45
N SER A 58 -18.01 -1.95 -1.38
CA SER A 58 -17.50 -3.28 -0.99
C SER A 58 -16.44 -3.80 -1.96
N MET A 59 -16.59 -3.54 -3.26
CA MET A 59 -15.56 -3.84 -4.25
C MET A 59 -14.28 -3.03 -4.01
N ALA A 60 -14.38 -1.74 -3.73
CA ALA A 60 -13.23 -0.91 -3.42
C ALA A 60 -12.49 -1.40 -2.15
N LEU A 61 -13.23 -1.75 -1.10
CA LEU A 61 -12.68 -2.30 0.14
C LEU A 61 -11.99 -3.66 -0.08
N LEU A 62 -12.60 -4.54 -0.88
CA LEU A 62 -12.01 -5.82 -1.24
C LEU A 62 -10.73 -5.62 -2.06
N ALA A 63 -10.71 -4.67 -2.98
CA ALA A 63 -9.51 -4.35 -3.75
C ALA A 63 -8.37 -3.86 -2.85
N ILE A 64 -8.64 -2.97 -1.89
CA ILE A 64 -7.66 -2.52 -0.89
C ILE A 64 -7.14 -3.71 -0.08
N PHE A 65 -8.03 -4.54 0.41
CA PHE A 65 -7.65 -5.71 1.21
C PHE A 65 -6.72 -6.65 0.44
N LEU A 66 -7.10 -7.04 -0.79
CA LEU A 66 -6.31 -7.93 -1.63
C LEU A 66 -4.95 -7.31 -2.00
N PHE A 67 -4.95 -6.03 -2.37
CA PHE A 67 -3.72 -5.31 -2.70
C PHE A 67 -2.73 -5.28 -1.53
N GLN A 68 -3.22 -4.96 -0.34
CA GLN A 68 -2.40 -4.89 0.86
C GLN A 68 -1.94 -6.28 1.33
N ALA A 69 -2.82 -7.29 1.28
CA ALA A 69 -2.48 -8.64 1.67
C ALA A 69 -1.38 -9.23 0.77
N ALA A 70 -1.50 -9.05 -0.55
CA ALA A 70 -0.51 -9.53 -1.50
C ALA A 70 0.86 -8.87 -1.29
N ASN A 71 0.89 -7.54 -1.22
CA ASN A 71 2.14 -6.82 -1.05
C ASN A 71 2.81 -7.12 0.29
N MET A 72 2.05 -7.13 1.40
CA MET A 72 2.62 -7.38 2.72
C MET A 72 2.99 -8.85 2.92
N GLY A 73 2.28 -9.78 2.27
CA GLY A 73 2.66 -11.18 2.23
C GLY A 73 4.05 -11.39 1.61
N ILE A 74 4.31 -10.77 0.46
CA ILE A 74 5.65 -10.77 -0.17
C ILE A 74 6.68 -10.08 0.71
N TYR A 75 6.36 -8.87 1.19
CA TYR A 75 7.31 -8.05 1.95
C TYR A 75 7.76 -8.71 3.25
N ALA A 76 6.89 -9.45 3.93
CA ALA A 76 7.23 -10.20 5.13
C ALA A 76 8.30 -11.27 4.89
N TYR A 77 8.36 -11.82 3.69
CA TYR A 77 9.31 -12.86 3.30
C TYR A 77 10.39 -12.37 2.33
N ILE A 78 10.48 -11.08 2.06
CA ILE A 78 11.38 -10.53 1.04
C ILE A 78 12.86 -10.83 1.32
N ILE A 79 13.26 -10.84 2.60
CA ILE A 79 14.62 -11.23 3.01
C ILE A 79 14.85 -12.74 2.76
N GLY A 80 13.85 -13.56 3.07
CA GLY A 80 13.88 -15.00 2.78
C GLY A 80 14.01 -15.27 1.29
N ILE A 81 13.23 -14.58 0.45
CA ILE A 81 13.33 -14.64 -1.01
C ILE A 81 14.75 -14.30 -1.46
N GLY A 82 15.29 -13.16 -1.00
CA GLY A 82 16.67 -12.78 -1.35
C GLY A 82 17.70 -13.84 -0.98
N LYS A 83 17.63 -14.38 0.24
CA LYS A 83 18.54 -15.46 0.68
C LYS A 83 18.38 -16.76 -0.11
N HIS A 84 17.14 -17.15 -0.40
CA HIS A 84 16.84 -18.34 -1.19
C HIS A 84 17.51 -18.29 -2.58
N PHE A 85 17.53 -17.12 -3.19
CA PHE A 85 18.19 -16.86 -4.46
C PHE A 85 19.68 -16.47 -4.32
N GLY A 86 20.30 -16.71 -3.16
CA GLY A 86 21.74 -16.54 -2.96
C GLY A 86 22.22 -15.10 -2.79
N GLN A 87 21.32 -14.15 -2.51
CA GLN A 87 21.72 -12.76 -2.26
C GLN A 87 22.36 -12.59 -0.87
N GLU A 88 23.42 -11.79 -0.80
CA GLU A 88 24.11 -11.46 0.44
C GLU A 88 23.23 -10.53 1.32
N MET A 89 23.27 -10.73 2.64
CA MET A 89 22.48 -9.94 3.59
C MET A 89 22.75 -8.44 3.51
N GLY A 90 24.01 -8.04 3.26
CA GLY A 90 24.39 -6.65 3.07
C GLY A 90 23.70 -6.00 1.86
N PHE A 91 23.65 -6.73 0.74
CA PHE A 91 22.96 -6.28 -0.46
C PHE A 91 21.43 -6.20 -0.24
N ILE A 92 20.84 -7.24 0.38
CA ILE A 92 19.39 -7.26 0.71
C ILE A 92 19.03 -6.02 1.56
N SER A 93 19.75 -5.80 2.67
CA SER A 93 19.48 -4.69 3.59
C SER A 93 19.63 -3.32 2.93
N SER A 94 20.68 -3.13 2.11
CA SER A 94 20.88 -1.88 1.38
C SER A 94 19.78 -1.65 0.34
N THR A 95 19.39 -2.69 -0.40
CA THR A 95 18.29 -2.63 -1.39
C THR A 95 16.99 -2.20 -0.73
N LEU A 96 16.59 -2.85 0.37
CA LEU A 96 15.35 -2.53 1.08
C LEU A 96 15.38 -1.13 1.68
N GLY A 97 16.53 -0.71 2.22
CA GLY A 97 16.73 0.65 2.73
C GLY A 97 16.56 1.71 1.64
N VAL A 98 17.20 1.51 0.50
CA VAL A 98 17.09 2.45 -0.65
C VAL A 98 15.67 2.41 -1.24
N ALA A 99 15.08 1.23 -1.39
CA ALA A 99 13.71 1.09 -1.89
C ALA A 99 12.70 1.84 -1.02
N ALA A 100 12.84 1.80 0.32
CA ALA A 100 11.97 2.52 1.24
C ALA A 100 12.03 4.04 1.05
N TRP A 101 13.22 4.61 0.79
CA TRP A 101 13.36 6.04 0.48
C TRP A 101 12.78 6.39 -0.89
N ILE A 102 13.06 5.60 -1.90
CA ILE A 102 12.57 5.84 -3.26
C ILE A 102 11.03 5.66 -3.33
N ALA A 103 10.44 4.79 -2.51
CA ALA A 103 8.99 4.60 -2.45
C ALA A 103 8.21 5.90 -2.15
N ILE A 104 8.82 6.87 -1.46
CA ILE A 104 8.24 8.19 -1.21
C ILE A 104 7.86 8.89 -2.52
N THR A 105 8.60 8.65 -3.59
CA THR A 105 8.30 9.23 -4.92
C THR A 105 6.93 8.78 -5.43
N GLY A 106 6.46 7.59 -5.07
CA GLY A 106 5.11 7.12 -5.40
C GLY A 106 4.02 8.04 -4.83
N SER A 107 4.15 8.46 -3.57
CA SER A 107 3.20 9.41 -2.96
C SER A 107 3.31 10.81 -3.57
N VAL A 108 4.52 11.25 -3.93
CA VAL A 108 4.72 12.53 -4.63
C VAL A 108 4.05 12.51 -5.99
N LEU A 109 4.16 11.42 -6.75
CA LEU A 109 3.47 11.25 -8.03
C LEU A 109 1.95 11.38 -7.90
N VAL A 110 1.36 10.87 -6.81
CA VAL A 110 -0.09 11.04 -6.54
C VAL A 110 -0.44 12.53 -6.42
N ILE A 111 0.35 13.32 -5.69
CA ILE A 111 0.12 14.76 -5.53
C ILE A 111 0.19 15.47 -6.88
N LEU A 112 1.18 15.12 -7.72
CA LEU A 112 1.39 15.73 -9.03
C LEU A 112 0.31 15.34 -10.06
N MET A 113 -0.12 14.08 -10.04
CA MET A 113 -1.13 13.58 -10.97
C MET A 113 -2.54 13.93 -10.51
N SER A 114 -2.80 13.88 -9.18
CA SER A 114 -4.12 14.12 -8.62
C SER A 114 -5.22 13.37 -9.41
N THR A 115 -6.33 14.00 -9.72
CA THR A 115 -7.43 13.45 -10.53
C THR A 115 -7.38 13.85 -12.01
N ARG A 116 -6.28 14.49 -12.46
CA ARG A 116 -6.15 15.03 -13.83
C ARG A 116 -6.33 13.97 -14.93
N TYR A 117 -5.94 12.74 -14.66
CA TYR A 117 -6.02 11.61 -15.60
C TYR A 117 -7.13 10.62 -15.24
N GLY A 118 -8.10 11.05 -14.42
CA GLY A 118 -9.07 10.15 -13.82
C GLY A 118 -8.44 9.24 -12.77
N ARG A 119 -9.16 8.22 -12.33
CA ARG A 119 -8.71 7.23 -11.33
C ARG A 119 -8.36 5.90 -11.95
N VAL A 120 -9.09 5.49 -12.99
CA VAL A 120 -8.92 4.19 -13.64
C VAL A 120 -7.51 4.04 -14.21
N VAL A 121 -7.07 4.98 -15.04
CA VAL A 121 -5.80 4.87 -15.76
C VAL A 121 -4.60 4.78 -14.82
N PRO A 122 -4.42 5.69 -13.83
CA PRO A 122 -3.31 5.60 -12.88
C PRO A 122 -3.32 4.31 -12.07
N ILE A 123 -4.48 3.90 -11.55
CA ILE A 123 -4.60 2.66 -10.76
C ILE A 123 -4.24 1.44 -11.59
N VAL A 124 -4.76 1.34 -12.82
CA VAL A 124 -4.49 0.20 -13.70
C VAL A 124 -3.00 0.10 -14.02
N ILE A 125 -2.40 1.19 -14.49
CA ILE A 125 -0.98 1.20 -14.85
C ILE A 125 -0.10 0.83 -13.65
N ALA A 126 -0.32 1.48 -12.51
CA ALA A 126 0.51 1.24 -11.33
C ALA A 126 0.31 -0.17 -10.75
N THR A 127 -0.92 -0.70 -10.76
CA THR A 127 -1.17 -2.08 -10.30
C THR A 127 -0.55 -3.11 -11.24
N VAL A 128 -0.62 -2.89 -12.56
CA VAL A 128 0.06 -3.75 -13.55
C VAL A 128 1.58 -3.73 -13.32
N LEU A 129 2.16 -2.56 -13.09
CA LEU A 129 3.58 -2.45 -12.74
C LEU A 129 3.92 -3.16 -11.42
N THR A 130 3.01 -3.12 -10.42
CA THR A 130 3.17 -3.88 -9.18
C THR A 130 3.17 -5.39 -9.45
N ILE A 131 2.26 -5.88 -10.30
CA ILE A 131 2.18 -7.30 -10.69
C ILE A 131 3.47 -7.72 -11.37
N ILE A 132 3.95 -6.93 -12.32
CA ILE A 132 5.20 -7.19 -13.04
C ILE A 132 6.38 -7.19 -12.05
N GLY A 133 6.48 -6.19 -11.18
CA GLY A 133 7.54 -6.12 -10.16
C GLY A 133 7.51 -7.31 -9.21
N THR A 134 6.33 -7.75 -8.78
CA THR A 134 6.17 -8.95 -7.97
C THR A 134 6.62 -10.20 -8.73
N TRP A 135 6.26 -10.33 -10.01
CA TRP A 135 6.68 -11.45 -10.86
C TRP A 135 8.18 -11.47 -11.09
N VAL A 136 8.83 -10.33 -11.24
CA VAL A 136 10.29 -10.21 -11.43
C VAL A 136 11.06 -10.80 -10.25
N LEU A 137 10.48 -10.96 -9.06
CA LEU A 137 11.11 -11.62 -7.93
C LEU A 137 11.48 -13.08 -8.21
N HIS A 138 10.87 -13.76 -9.20
CA HIS A 138 11.32 -15.07 -9.66
C HIS A 138 12.74 -15.09 -10.21
N TYR A 139 13.24 -13.93 -10.65
CA TYR A 139 14.59 -13.77 -11.22
C TYR A 139 15.56 -13.12 -10.21
N SER A 140 15.27 -13.24 -8.91
CA SER A 140 16.07 -12.63 -7.83
C SER A 140 17.48 -13.18 -7.67
N GLU A 141 17.89 -14.22 -8.43
CA GLU A 141 19.28 -14.63 -8.59
C GLU A 141 20.15 -13.45 -9.12
N GLN A 142 19.60 -12.66 -10.03
CA GLN A 142 20.27 -11.48 -10.53
C GLN A 142 20.05 -10.31 -9.56
N LYS A 143 21.13 -9.72 -9.03
CA LYS A 143 21.08 -8.56 -8.12
C LYS A 143 20.24 -7.41 -8.66
N SER A 144 20.34 -7.12 -9.97
CA SER A 144 19.56 -6.07 -10.63
C SER A 144 18.06 -6.35 -10.60
N MET A 145 17.64 -7.60 -10.80
CA MET A 145 16.20 -7.96 -10.80
C MET A 145 15.61 -7.85 -9.40
N TYR A 146 16.33 -8.34 -8.38
CA TYR A 146 15.92 -8.16 -6.99
C TYR A 146 15.79 -6.68 -6.62
N TRP A 147 16.74 -5.83 -7.05
CA TRP A 147 16.72 -4.41 -6.80
C TRP A 147 15.56 -3.71 -7.52
N ILE A 148 15.39 -3.95 -8.83
CA ILE A 148 14.31 -3.37 -9.65
C ILE A 148 12.94 -3.76 -9.11
N ALA A 149 12.76 -5.03 -8.73
CA ALA A 149 11.51 -5.53 -8.16
C ALA A 149 11.15 -4.78 -6.87
N ASN A 150 12.09 -4.69 -5.92
CA ASN A 150 11.83 -4.04 -4.63
C ASN A 150 11.56 -2.54 -4.76
N VAL A 151 12.37 -1.83 -5.57
CA VAL A 151 12.19 -0.39 -5.80
C VAL A 151 10.89 -0.14 -6.57
N GLY A 152 10.65 -0.87 -7.65
CA GLY A 152 9.45 -0.73 -8.45
C GLY A 152 8.17 -0.98 -7.66
N VAL A 153 8.11 -2.10 -6.93
CA VAL A 153 6.96 -2.41 -6.05
C VAL A 153 6.80 -1.36 -4.96
N GLY A 154 7.89 -0.87 -4.37
CA GLY A 154 7.83 0.18 -3.35
C GLY A 154 7.15 1.47 -3.87
N ILE A 155 7.55 1.94 -5.04
CA ILE A 155 6.96 3.14 -5.68
C ILE A 155 5.48 2.91 -5.99
N THR A 156 5.16 1.81 -6.66
CA THR A 156 3.80 1.52 -7.11
C THR A 156 2.87 1.23 -5.95
N TRP A 157 3.36 0.58 -4.89
CA TRP A 157 2.59 0.35 -3.67
C TRP A 157 2.17 1.67 -3.01
N ALA A 158 3.11 2.60 -2.81
CA ALA A 158 2.81 3.90 -2.21
C ALA A 158 1.83 4.72 -3.08
N PHE A 159 1.96 4.61 -4.40
CA PHE A 159 1.06 5.25 -5.36
C PHE A 159 -0.36 4.67 -5.32
N VAL A 160 -0.50 3.36 -5.50
CA VAL A 160 -1.81 2.69 -5.61
C VAL A 160 -2.61 2.81 -4.32
N ILE A 161 -1.97 2.60 -3.15
CA ILE A 161 -2.70 2.67 -1.89
C ILE A 161 -3.28 4.07 -1.63
N SER A 162 -2.56 5.11 -2.02
CA SER A 162 -3.04 6.49 -1.90
C SER A 162 -4.28 6.75 -2.76
N TYR A 163 -4.29 6.25 -4.01
CA TYR A 163 -5.47 6.33 -4.87
C TYR A 163 -6.65 5.53 -4.34
N LEU A 164 -6.41 4.30 -3.87
CA LEU A 164 -7.47 3.44 -3.34
C LEU A 164 -8.14 4.03 -2.10
N LEU A 165 -7.34 4.58 -1.17
CA LEU A 165 -7.87 5.24 0.04
C LEU A 165 -8.61 6.53 -0.32
N GLY A 166 -8.05 7.35 -1.22
CA GLY A 166 -8.68 8.56 -1.73
C GLY A 166 -10.02 8.27 -2.40
N MET A 167 -10.08 7.23 -3.23
CA MET A 167 -11.31 6.81 -3.89
C MET A 167 -12.41 6.43 -2.88
N CYS A 168 -12.06 5.72 -1.80
CA CYS A 168 -13.03 5.34 -0.78
C CYS A 168 -13.58 6.55 0.01
N SER A 169 -12.77 7.59 0.21
CA SER A 169 -13.22 8.80 0.89
C SER A 169 -14.28 9.58 0.10
N GLU A 170 -14.37 9.36 -1.21
CA GLU A 170 -15.37 10.02 -2.06
C GLU A 170 -16.77 9.36 -2.03
N PHE A 171 -16.87 8.16 -1.47
CA PHE A 171 -18.17 7.51 -1.28
C PHE A 171 -18.97 8.07 -0.09
N ASP A 172 -18.35 8.90 0.75
CA ASP A 172 -18.98 9.42 1.96
C ASP A 172 -18.48 10.82 2.34
N ALA A 173 -19.42 11.71 2.61
CA ALA A 173 -19.14 13.06 3.10
C ALA A 173 -18.77 13.12 4.60
N HIS A 174 -19.01 12.05 5.38
CA HIS A 174 -18.83 12.03 6.83
C HIS A 174 -17.52 11.35 7.27
N GLY A 175 -16.73 10.84 6.35
CA GLY A 175 -15.44 10.19 6.63
C GLY A 175 -15.53 8.75 7.15
N GLN A 176 -16.72 8.17 7.29
CA GLN A 176 -16.90 6.79 7.77
C GLN A 176 -16.32 5.78 6.80
N MET A 177 -16.48 6.03 5.51
CA MET A 177 -15.96 5.13 4.47
C MET A 177 -14.44 5.20 4.35
N ALA A 178 -13.84 6.35 4.61
CA ALA A 178 -12.38 6.48 4.73
C ALA A 178 -11.83 5.66 5.92
N ALA A 179 -12.52 5.69 7.06
CA ALA A 179 -12.16 4.88 8.22
C ALA A 179 -12.28 3.36 7.93
N LEU A 180 -13.36 2.95 7.23
CA LEU A 180 -13.58 1.57 6.83
C LEU A 180 -12.51 1.10 5.83
N ALA A 181 -12.11 1.95 4.89
CA ALA A 181 -11.00 1.70 3.97
C ALA A 181 -9.67 1.53 4.71
N GLY A 182 -9.41 2.39 5.70
CA GLY A 182 -8.27 2.24 6.60
C GLY A 182 -8.28 0.91 7.34
N PHE A 183 -9.43 0.48 7.85
CA PHE A 183 -9.59 -0.83 8.50
C PHE A 183 -9.32 -1.98 7.52
N ALA A 184 -9.93 -1.98 6.33
CA ALA A 184 -9.70 -2.99 5.29
C ALA A 184 -8.21 -3.07 4.89
N SER A 185 -7.55 -1.92 4.76
CA SER A 185 -6.12 -1.82 4.50
C SER A 185 -5.29 -2.50 5.60
N LYS A 186 -5.58 -2.22 6.88
CA LYS A 186 -4.86 -2.82 8.02
C LYS A 186 -5.13 -4.32 8.14
N MET A 187 -6.34 -4.77 7.86
CA MET A 187 -6.69 -6.19 7.82
C MET A 187 -5.90 -6.91 6.70
N GLY A 188 -5.76 -6.30 5.52
CA GLY A 188 -4.92 -6.83 4.45
C GLY A 188 -3.46 -6.94 4.87
N LEU A 189 -2.89 -5.88 5.47
CA LEU A 189 -1.52 -5.89 5.98
C LEU A 189 -1.27 -6.97 7.04
N ALA A 190 -2.25 -7.25 7.89
CA ALA A 190 -2.13 -8.26 8.95
C ALA A 190 -2.30 -9.69 8.40
N SER A 191 -3.26 -9.90 7.51
CA SER A 191 -3.58 -11.23 6.96
C SER A 191 -2.56 -11.71 5.92
N GLY A 192 -1.92 -10.79 5.18
CA GLY A 192 -0.93 -11.11 4.16
C GLY A 192 0.22 -11.99 4.67
N PRO A 193 0.98 -11.57 5.68
CA PRO A 193 2.06 -12.38 6.25
C PRO A 193 1.58 -13.72 6.82
N LEU A 194 0.38 -13.75 7.41
CA LEU A 194 -0.21 -14.98 7.92
C LEU A 194 -0.51 -15.97 6.80
N ALA A 195 -1.15 -15.53 5.73
CA ALA A 195 -1.40 -16.36 4.55
C ALA A 195 -0.09 -16.81 3.90
N ALA A 196 0.90 -15.92 3.79
CA ALA A 196 2.21 -16.23 3.25
C ALA A 196 2.94 -17.32 4.06
N ALA A 197 2.78 -17.34 5.39
CA ALA A 197 3.38 -18.38 6.25
C ALA A 197 2.93 -19.78 5.87
N PHE A 198 1.65 -19.95 5.52
CA PHE A 198 1.11 -21.24 5.06
C PHE A 198 1.59 -21.61 3.64
N LEU A 199 1.89 -20.60 2.81
CA LEU A 199 2.28 -20.81 1.42
C LEU A 199 3.77 -21.13 1.27
N VAL A 200 4.62 -20.49 2.08
CA VAL A 200 6.08 -20.66 2.01
C VAL A 200 6.47 -22.07 2.44
N GLY A 201 5.85 -22.61 3.50
CA GLY A 201 6.14 -23.97 3.99
C GLY A 201 7.65 -24.24 4.04
N ASP A 202 8.07 -25.30 3.35
CA ASP A 202 9.48 -25.68 3.19
C ASP A 202 10.15 -24.92 2.03
N ASP A 203 10.29 -23.59 2.17
CA ASP A 203 10.98 -22.68 1.22
C ASP A 203 10.31 -22.53 -0.17
N ASN A 204 8.99 -22.71 -0.26
CA ASN A 204 8.26 -22.57 -1.52
C ASN A 204 7.94 -21.09 -1.86
N TYR A 205 8.97 -20.28 -2.00
CA TYR A 205 8.83 -18.86 -2.35
C TYR A 205 8.19 -18.61 -3.72
N GLY A 206 8.36 -19.57 -4.66
CA GLY A 206 7.72 -19.49 -5.96
C GLY A 206 6.20 -19.50 -5.88
N ALA A 207 5.61 -20.36 -5.03
CA ALA A 207 4.17 -20.36 -4.78
C ALA A 207 3.68 -19.05 -4.16
N LEU A 208 4.44 -18.50 -3.21
CA LEU A 208 4.12 -17.20 -2.61
C LEU A 208 4.05 -16.08 -3.66
N ILE A 209 5.07 -15.99 -4.53
CA ILE A 209 5.12 -14.97 -5.59
C ILE A 209 3.93 -15.15 -6.55
N ASN A 210 3.61 -16.36 -6.96
CA ASN A 210 2.50 -16.65 -7.87
C ASN A 210 1.15 -16.27 -7.26
N ILE A 211 0.90 -16.66 -6.01
CA ILE A 211 -0.38 -16.37 -5.34
C ILE A 211 -0.52 -14.87 -5.07
N ALA A 212 0.57 -14.19 -4.69
CA ALA A 212 0.55 -12.74 -4.56
C ALA A 212 0.25 -12.04 -5.88
N ALA A 213 0.84 -12.49 -6.99
CA ALA A 213 0.53 -11.94 -8.32
C ALA A 213 -0.95 -12.17 -8.70
N VAL A 214 -1.51 -13.35 -8.43
CA VAL A 214 -2.93 -13.66 -8.65
C VAL A 214 -3.82 -12.76 -7.78
N ALA A 215 -3.48 -12.54 -6.51
CA ALA A 215 -4.24 -11.66 -5.63
C ALA A 215 -4.19 -10.19 -6.10
N LEU A 216 -3.06 -9.73 -6.63
CA LEU A 216 -2.94 -8.40 -7.25
C LEU A 216 -3.79 -8.27 -8.52
N VAL A 217 -3.84 -9.31 -9.36
CA VAL A 217 -4.74 -9.35 -10.52
C VAL A 217 -6.21 -9.30 -10.03
N GLY A 218 -6.57 -10.06 -9.01
CA GLY A 218 -7.89 -10.01 -8.39
C GLY A 218 -8.23 -8.60 -7.89
N SER A 219 -7.30 -7.94 -7.20
CA SER A 219 -7.45 -6.55 -6.76
C SER A 219 -7.70 -5.60 -7.94
N LEU A 220 -6.91 -5.75 -9.02
CA LEU A 220 -7.04 -4.94 -10.22
C LEU A 220 -8.44 -5.10 -10.86
N LEU A 221 -8.90 -6.33 -11.04
CA LEU A 221 -10.20 -6.60 -11.67
C LEU A 221 -11.36 -6.03 -10.84
N VAL A 222 -11.27 -6.13 -9.53
CA VAL A 222 -12.31 -5.65 -8.62
C VAL A 222 -12.35 -4.13 -8.54
N VAL A 223 -11.21 -3.42 -8.63
CA VAL A 223 -11.15 -1.96 -8.50
C VAL A 223 -11.63 -1.21 -9.74
N ILE A 224 -11.62 -1.82 -10.92
CA ILE A 224 -11.95 -1.14 -12.18
C ILE A 224 -13.36 -0.55 -12.15
N LEU A 225 -14.36 -1.31 -11.69
CA LEU A 225 -15.75 -0.86 -11.68
C LEU A 225 -15.98 0.35 -10.75
N PRO A 226 -15.57 0.34 -9.48
CA PRO A 226 -15.72 1.51 -8.62
C PRO A 226 -14.91 2.72 -9.11
N ALA A 227 -13.70 2.52 -9.64
CA ALA A 227 -12.90 3.62 -10.19
C ALA A 227 -13.59 4.26 -11.41
N PHE A 228 -14.09 3.44 -12.34
CA PHE A 228 -14.82 3.90 -13.52
C PHE A 228 -16.12 4.64 -13.14
N SER A 229 -16.86 4.13 -12.16
CA SER A 229 -18.09 4.75 -11.65
C SER A 229 -17.84 6.16 -11.09
N LEU A 230 -16.70 6.39 -10.45
CA LEU A 230 -16.32 7.71 -9.93
C LEU A 230 -15.82 8.65 -11.03
N ASP A 231 -15.11 8.12 -12.03
CA ASP A 231 -14.64 8.94 -13.16
C ASP A 231 -15.78 9.44 -14.06
N GLN A 232 -16.92 8.74 -14.09
CA GLN A 232 -18.11 9.19 -14.81
C GLN A 232 -18.91 10.28 -14.09
N ARG A 233 -18.68 10.51 -12.80
CA ARG A 233 -19.40 11.51 -12.00
C ARG A 233 -18.76 12.90 -12.04
N ASN A 234 -17.52 12.99 -12.50
CA ASN A 234 -16.75 14.23 -12.67
C ASN A 234 -16.68 14.63 -14.14
#